data_6eb53481d591be3dee64c4676cbaf050
#
_entry.id   6eb53481d591be3dee64c4676cbaf050
#
_cell.length_a   1.000
_cell.length_b   1.000
_cell.length_c   1.000
_cell.angle_alpha   90.00
_cell.angle_beta   90.00
_cell.angle_gamma   90.00
#
_symmetry.space_group_name_H-M   'P 1'
#
loop_
_entity.id
_entity.type
_entity.pdbx_description
1 polymer ?
#
loop_
_entity_poly.entity_id
_entity_poly.type
_entity_poly.pdbx_seq_one_letter_code
_entity_poly.pdbx_strand_id
1 'polypeptide(L)'
;MNSFLIDANCLISYTTTRSKIQSERISEYIENASNFQAEIIIISNIITEFVYTLQSIYKVDSIFINHMLRDLLKNPGLKHQEGYFMSTILSLWPDKIKDYGDAVLAAAAFELKIPILTFDKPFSKQMSLINIPYKLL
;
A
#
# COMPACT_ATOMS: atom_id res chain seq x y z
N MET A 1 -4.63 0.74 -18.96
CA MET A 1 -5.05 1.12 -17.59
C MET A 1 -3.84 1.08 -16.67
N ASN A 2 -3.67 2.11 -15.86
CA ASN A 2 -2.55 2.18 -14.91
C ASN A 2 -2.80 1.30 -13.70
N SER A 3 -1.79 0.52 -13.32
CA SER A 3 -1.85 -0.31 -12.12
C SER A 3 -0.86 0.18 -11.08
N PHE A 4 -1.24 0.12 -9.82
CA PHE A 4 -0.43 0.54 -8.69
C PHE A 4 -0.53 -0.46 -7.55
N LEU A 5 0.58 -0.61 -6.82
CA LEU A 5 0.55 -1.15 -5.47
C LEU A 5 0.34 0.00 -4.49
N ILE A 6 -0.12 -0.29 -3.30
CA ILE A 6 -0.38 0.75 -2.29
C ILE A 6 0.27 0.37 -0.97
N ASP A 7 0.88 1.35 -0.31
CA ASP A 7 1.44 1.24 1.02
C ASP A 7 0.32 1.36 2.06
N ALA A 8 0.49 0.72 3.21
CA ALA A 8 -0.50 0.74 4.30
C ALA A 8 -0.80 2.16 4.78
N ASN A 9 0.20 3.04 4.85
CA ASN A 9 -0.01 4.43 5.25
C ASN A 9 -0.94 5.20 4.31
N CYS A 10 -0.95 4.88 3.03
CA CYS A 10 -1.91 5.47 2.09
C CYS A 10 -3.34 5.05 2.42
N LEU A 11 -3.56 3.77 2.76
CA LEU A 11 -4.88 3.29 3.18
C LEU A 11 -5.30 3.92 4.51
N ILE A 12 -4.37 4.07 5.45
CA ILE A 12 -4.64 4.74 6.73
C ILE A 12 -5.06 6.20 6.49
N SER A 13 -4.35 6.93 5.64
CA SER A 13 -4.70 8.32 5.33
C SER A 13 -6.02 8.43 4.58
N TYR A 14 -6.37 7.44 3.77
CA TYR A 14 -7.66 7.41 3.08
C TYR A 14 -8.83 7.18 4.05
N THR A 15 -8.63 6.34 5.06
CA THR A 15 -9.70 5.89 5.97
C THR A 15 -9.77 6.66 7.29
N THR A 16 -8.81 7.52 7.58
CA THR A 16 -8.76 8.31 8.83
C THR A 16 -8.64 9.80 8.53
N THR A 17 -8.76 10.62 9.57
CA THR A 17 -8.61 12.08 9.48
C THR A 17 -7.22 12.57 9.86
N ARG A 18 -6.22 11.68 9.88
CA ARG A 18 -4.87 12.02 10.36
C ARG A 18 -4.17 13.11 9.54
N SER A 19 -4.45 13.18 8.25
CA SER A 19 -3.87 14.19 7.35
C SER A 19 -4.82 14.49 6.21
N LYS A 20 -5.32 15.72 6.16
CA LYS A 20 -6.20 16.17 5.08
C LYS A 20 -5.50 16.15 3.72
N ILE A 21 -4.25 16.62 3.67
CA ILE A 21 -3.48 16.69 2.43
C ILE A 21 -3.23 15.30 1.86
N GLN A 22 -2.80 14.35 2.72
CA GLN A 22 -2.56 12.97 2.30
C GLN A 22 -3.86 12.29 1.86
N SER A 23 -4.94 12.50 2.60
CA SER A 23 -6.25 11.96 2.26
C SER A 23 -6.71 12.44 0.88
N GLU A 24 -6.56 13.72 0.59
CA GLU A 24 -6.92 14.29 -0.71
C GLU A 24 -6.10 13.67 -1.85
N ARG A 25 -4.79 13.52 -1.64
CA ARG A 25 -3.89 12.96 -2.66
C ARG A 25 -4.20 11.51 -2.99
N ILE A 26 -4.39 10.66 -1.97
CA ILE A 26 -4.70 9.26 -2.21
C ILE A 26 -6.11 9.06 -2.75
N SER A 27 -7.05 9.94 -2.38
CA SER A 27 -8.43 9.87 -2.85
C SER A 27 -8.53 9.97 -4.37
N GLU A 28 -7.67 10.74 -5.02
CA GLU A 28 -7.66 10.85 -6.48
C GLU A 28 -7.39 9.48 -7.14
N TYR A 29 -6.43 8.73 -6.60
CA TYR A 29 -6.09 7.40 -7.12
C TYR A 29 -7.23 6.40 -6.90
N ILE A 30 -7.84 6.44 -5.71
CA ILE A 30 -8.95 5.54 -5.37
C ILE A 30 -10.19 5.88 -6.20
N GLU A 31 -10.46 7.16 -6.43
CA GLU A 31 -11.54 7.60 -7.30
C GLU A 31 -11.33 7.14 -8.74
N ASN A 32 -10.11 7.29 -9.27
CA ASN A 32 -9.79 6.79 -10.61
C ASN A 32 -10.01 5.27 -10.70
N ALA A 33 -9.68 4.53 -9.64
CA ALA A 33 -9.92 3.10 -9.58
C ALA A 33 -11.43 2.79 -9.62
N SER A 34 -12.25 3.56 -8.90
CA SER A 34 -13.71 3.36 -8.90
C SER A 34 -14.33 3.67 -10.26
N ASN A 35 -13.68 4.51 -11.06
CA ASN A 35 -14.12 4.88 -12.40
C ASN A 35 -13.48 4.03 -13.52
N PHE A 36 -12.88 2.90 -13.17
CA PHE A 36 -12.22 1.99 -14.11
C PHE A 36 -11.04 2.61 -14.88
N GLN A 37 -10.46 3.69 -14.35
CA GLN A 37 -9.32 4.38 -14.96
C GLN A 37 -7.97 3.91 -14.44
N ALA A 38 -7.98 3.19 -13.31
CA ALA A 38 -6.79 2.64 -12.68
C ALA A 38 -7.14 1.37 -11.92
N GLU A 39 -6.11 0.61 -11.58
CA GLU A 39 -6.22 -0.56 -10.72
C GLU A 39 -5.24 -0.41 -9.56
N ILE A 40 -5.71 -0.62 -8.35
CA ILE A 40 -4.88 -0.59 -7.15
C ILE A 40 -4.87 -1.99 -6.55
N ILE A 41 -3.68 -2.55 -6.43
CA ILE A 41 -3.48 -3.90 -5.89
C ILE A 41 -3.04 -3.77 -4.44
N ILE A 42 -3.78 -4.43 -3.56
CA ILE A 42 -3.50 -4.48 -2.13
C ILE A 42 -3.01 -5.90 -1.82
N ILE A 43 -1.73 -6.05 -1.52
CA ILE A 43 -1.18 -7.36 -1.16
C ILE A 43 -1.53 -7.69 0.30
N SER A 44 -1.59 -8.98 0.62
CA SER A 44 -2.02 -9.47 1.93
C SER A 44 -1.25 -8.85 3.10
N ASN A 45 0.06 -8.66 2.94
CA ASN A 45 0.88 -8.06 3.99
C ASN A 45 0.44 -6.63 4.33
N ILE A 46 0.00 -5.86 3.35
CA ILE A 46 -0.50 -4.50 3.54
C ILE A 46 -1.82 -4.50 4.31
N ILE A 47 -2.70 -5.45 4.04
CA ILE A 47 -3.95 -5.60 4.80
C ILE A 47 -3.64 -5.90 6.27
N THR A 48 -2.71 -6.81 6.54
CA THR A 48 -2.29 -7.15 7.90
C THR A 48 -1.76 -5.92 8.64
N GLU A 49 -0.88 -5.16 8.00
CA GLU A 49 -0.32 -3.94 8.57
C GLU A 49 -1.39 -2.88 8.82
N PHE A 50 -2.31 -2.69 7.88
CA PHE A 50 -3.44 -1.78 7.99
C PHE A 50 -4.32 -2.11 9.19
N VAL A 51 -4.72 -3.37 9.33
CA VAL A 51 -5.54 -3.84 10.45
C VAL A 51 -4.81 -3.64 11.78
N TYR A 52 -3.55 -4.06 11.85
CA TYR A 52 -2.73 -3.92 13.05
C TYR A 52 -2.62 -2.45 13.49
N THR A 53 -2.34 -1.56 12.54
CA THR A 53 -2.18 -0.13 12.81
C THR A 53 -3.49 0.49 13.33
N LEU A 54 -4.61 0.19 12.69
CA LEU A 54 -5.91 0.70 13.13
C LEU A 54 -6.27 0.21 14.53
N GLN A 55 -6.00 -1.06 14.84
CA GLN A 55 -6.27 -1.61 16.17
C GLN A 55 -5.33 -1.05 17.23
N SER A 56 -4.02 -1.04 16.95
CA SER A 56 -2.99 -0.77 17.97
C SER A 56 -2.77 0.71 18.21
N ILE A 57 -2.79 1.53 17.16
CA ILE A 57 -2.49 2.96 17.25
C ILE A 57 -3.77 3.79 17.32
N TYR A 58 -4.72 3.53 16.45
CA TYR A 58 -5.96 4.31 16.35
C TYR A 58 -7.09 3.76 17.21
N LYS A 59 -6.91 2.58 17.84
CA LYS A 59 -7.88 1.95 18.74
C LYS A 59 -9.25 1.75 18.09
N VAL A 60 -9.27 1.44 16.80
CA VAL A 60 -10.52 1.18 16.06
C VAL A 60 -11.01 -0.24 16.37
N ASP A 61 -12.31 -0.38 16.56
CA ASP A 61 -12.97 -1.67 16.83
C ASP A 61 -12.85 -2.60 15.60
N SER A 62 -12.63 -3.87 15.86
CA SER A 62 -12.48 -4.91 14.84
C SER A 62 -13.67 -4.99 13.89
N ILE A 63 -14.89 -4.85 14.42
CA ILE A 63 -16.12 -4.88 13.61
C ILE A 63 -16.11 -3.72 12.62
N PHE A 64 -15.71 -2.54 13.07
CA PHE A 64 -15.63 -1.35 12.22
C PHE A 64 -14.57 -1.53 11.12
N ILE A 65 -13.41 -2.10 11.47
CA ILE A 65 -12.34 -2.38 10.50
C ILE A 65 -12.83 -3.36 9.43
N ASN A 66 -13.55 -4.40 9.86
CA ASN A 66 -14.13 -5.36 8.91
C ASN A 66 -15.05 -4.68 7.90
N HIS A 67 -15.91 -3.76 8.35
CA HIS A 67 -16.77 -2.99 7.47
C HIS A 67 -15.97 -2.09 6.52
N MET A 68 -14.91 -1.44 7.01
CA MET A 68 -14.04 -0.60 6.18
C MET A 68 -13.40 -1.43 5.05
N LEU A 69 -12.89 -2.62 5.37
CA LEU A 69 -12.28 -3.50 4.37
C LEU A 69 -13.30 -3.98 3.34
N ARG A 70 -14.52 -4.33 3.79
CA ARG A 70 -15.60 -4.71 2.86
C ARG A 70 -15.92 -3.57 1.90
N ASP A 71 -16.00 -2.34 2.41
CA ASP A 71 -16.29 -1.17 1.58
C ASP A 71 -15.15 -0.88 0.60
N LEU A 72 -13.91 -0.97 1.03
CA LEU A 72 -12.76 -0.81 0.15
C LEU A 72 -12.80 -1.81 -1.00
N LEU A 73 -13.06 -3.07 -0.71
CA LEU A 73 -13.05 -4.15 -1.72
C LEU A 73 -14.31 -4.16 -2.60
N LYS A 74 -15.31 -3.34 -2.32
CA LYS A 74 -16.43 -3.10 -3.25
C LYS A 74 -16.02 -2.19 -4.40
N ASN A 75 -14.95 -1.42 -4.25
CA ASN A 75 -14.43 -0.59 -5.33
C ASN A 75 -13.90 -1.52 -6.44
N PRO A 76 -14.42 -1.41 -7.68
CA PRO A 76 -14.06 -2.34 -8.75
C PRO A 76 -12.59 -2.27 -9.16
N GLY A 77 -11.91 -1.17 -8.86
CA GLY A 77 -10.49 -1.00 -9.15
C GLY A 77 -9.54 -1.35 -8.01
N LEU A 78 -10.07 -1.69 -6.82
CA LEU A 78 -9.25 -2.15 -5.70
C LEU A 78 -9.29 -3.67 -5.64
N LYS A 79 -8.13 -4.31 -5.78
CA LYS A 79 -8.04 -5.76 -5.85
C LYS A 79 -7.06 -6.29 -4.82
N HIS A 80 -7.41 -7.38 -4.18
CA HIS A 80 -6.53 -8.10 -3.28
C HIS A 80 -5.72 -9.13 -4.06
N GLN A 81 -4.43 -9.27 -3.72
CA GLN A 81 -3.54 -10.25 -4.33
C GLN A 81 -2.53 -10.75 -3.30
N GLU A 82 -2.20 -12.04 -3.35
CA GLU A 82 -1.06 -12.58 -2.63
C GLU A 82 0.24 -12.02 -3.22
N GLY A 83 1.23 -11.75 -2.37
CA GLY A 83 2.42 -11.07 -2.85
C GLY A 83 3.71 -11.37 -2.10
N TYR A 84 3.94 -12.62 -1.67
CA TYR A 84 5.18 -13.00 -1.00
C TYR A 84 6.15 -13.61 -1.99
N PHE A 85 7.11 -12.81 -2.46
CA PHE A 85 8.20 -13.24 -3.33
C PHE A 85 9.45 -13.43 -2.48
N MET A 86 9.53 -14.55 -1.77
CA MET A 86 10.51 -14.75 -0.68
C MET A 86 11.97 -14.59 -1.14
N SER A 87 12.33 -15.11 -2.28
CA SER A 87 13.71 -14.99 -2.79
C SER A 87 14.09 -13.52 -2.98
N THR A 88 13.20 -12.73 -3.56
CA THR A 88 13.43 -11.30 -3.77
C THR A 88 13.41 -10.53 -2.46
N ILE A 89 12.46 -10.84 -1.56
CA ILE A 89 12.40 -10.24 -0.22
C ILE A 89 13.75 -10.40 0.49
N LEU A 90 14.28 -11.61 0.50
CA LEU A 90 15.54 -11.90 1.21
C LEU A 90 16.75 -11.27 0.53
N SER A 91 16.69 -10.98 -0.75
CA SER A 91 17.73 -10.22 -1.45
C SER A 91 17.70 -8.73 -1.13
N LEU A 92 16.57 -8.20 -0.68
CA LEU A 92 16.40 -6.79 -0.35
C LEU A 92 16.56 -6.49 1.14
N TRP A 93 16.04 -7.35 2.00
CA TRP A 93 15.97 -7.14 3.43
C TRP A 93 17.10 -7.88 4.18
N PRO A 94 17.72 -7.25 5.19
CA PRO A 94 17.56 -5.88 5.67
C PRO A 94 18.55 -4.89 5.04
N ASP A 95 19.40 -5.33 4.13
CA ASP A 95 20.53 -4.54 3.61
C ASP A 95 20.07 -3.33 2.79
N LYS A 96 19.22 -3.55 1.80
CA LYS A 96 18.76 -2.51 0.88
C LYS A 96 17.48 -1.84 1.33
N ILE A 97 16.55 -2.60 1.87
CA ILE A 97 15.31 -2.12 2.46
C ILE A 97 15.32 -2.50 3.94
N LYS A 98 15.24 -1.52 4.83
CA LYS A 98 15.46 -1.74 6.26
C LYS A 98 14.29 -2.40 6.97
N ASP A 99 13.06 -2.03 6.61
CA ASP A 99 11.85 -2.57 7.20
C ASP A 99 11.37 -3.80 6.42
N TYR A 100 11.05 -4.88 7.14
CA TYR A 100 10.64 -6.13 6.48
C TYR A 100 9.35 -5.96 5.67
N GLY A 101 8.34 -5.27 6.24
CA GLY A 101 7.09 -5.03 5.53
C GLY A 101 7.29 -4.23 4.24
N ASP A 102 8.16 -3.23 4.30
CA ASP A 102 8.55 -2.45 3.12
C ASP A 102 9.27 -3.32 2.10
N ALA A 103 10.11 -4.24 2.56
CA ALA A 103 10.81 -5.18 1.67
C ALA A 103 9.83 -6.13 0.97
N VAL A 104 8.79 -6.58 1.66
CA VAL A 104 7.72 -7.40 1.06
C VAL A 104 7.04 -6.64 -0.07
N LEU A 105 6.68 -5.38 0.19
CA LEU A 105 6.01 -4.53 -0.80
C LEU A 105 6.94 -4.19 -1.98
N ALA A 106 8.20 -3.84 -1.69
CA ALA A 106 9.19 -3.54 -2.72
C ALA A 106 9.47 -4.75 -3.62
N ALA A 107 9.55 -5.95 -3.04
CA ALA A 107 9.72 -7.17 -3.81
C ALA A 107 8.54 -7.41 -4.76
N ALA A 108 7.32 -7.17 -4.29
CA ALA A 108 6.13 -7.27 -5.14
C ALA A 108 6.18 -6.28 -6.30
N ALA A 109 6.60 -5.04 -6.04
CA ALA A 109 6.75 -4.02 -7.08
C ALA A 109 7.76 -4.43 -8.14
N PHE A 110 8.87 -5.00 -7.71
CA PHE A 110 9.91 -5.49 -8.62
C PHE A 110 9.40 -6.64 -9.50
N GLU A 111 8.78 -7.63 -8.87
CA GLU A 111 8.33 -8.84 -9.58
C GLU A 111 7.13 -8.56 -10.49
N LEU A 112 6.19 -7.76 -10.05
CA LEU A 112 4.98 -7.43 -10.82
C LEU A 112 5.19 -6.27 -11.79
N LYS A 113 6.30 -5.54 -11.66
CA LYS A 113 6.61 -4.34 -12.46
C LYS A 113 5.52 -3.27 -12.33
N ILE A 114 5.06 -3.04 -11.11
CA ILE A 114 3.99 -2.10 -10.78
C ILE A 114 4.52 -1.11 -9.74
N PRO A 115 4.35 0.21 -9.93
CA PRO A 115 4.83 1.20 -8.97
C PRO A 115 4.01 1.22 -7.69
N ILE A 116 4.67 1.55 -6.58
CA ILE A 116 4.07 1.68 -5.25
C ILE A 116 3.66 3.13 -5.03
N LEU A 117 2.41 3.33 -4.61
CA LEU A 117 1.95 4.61 -4.07
C LEU A 117 2.35 4.69 -2.60
N THR A 118 3.10 5.72 -2.22
CA THR A 118 3.58 5.88 -0.85
C THR A 118 3.75 7.35 -0.48
N PHE A 119 3.64 7.67 0.82
CA PHE A 119 4.02 8.96 1.39
C PHE A 119 5.38 8.91 2.07
N ASP A 120 6.01 7.74 2.16
CA ASP A 120 7.22 7.50 2.94
C ASP A 120 8.47 7.90 2.16
N LYS A 121 9.08 9.02 2.54
CA LYS A 121 10.28 9.54 1.88
C LYS A 121 11.50 8.63 2.06
N PRO A 122 11.82 8.12 3.27
CA PRO A 122 12.93 7.19 3.43
C PRO A 122 12.79 5.92 2.61
N PHE A 123 11.60 5.34 2.57
CA PHE A 123 11.34 4.15 1.76
C PHE A 123 11.51 4.44 0.27
N SER A 124 10.98 5.57 -0.21
CA SER A 124 11.13 6.01 -1.60
C SER A 124 12.60 6.13 -1.98
N LYS A 125 13.42 6.69 -1.08
CA LYS A 125 14.84 6.84 -1.31
C LYS A 125 15.55 5.49 -1.43
N GLN A 126 15.20 4.54 -0.56
CA GLN A 126 15.74 3.18 -0.64
C GLN A 126 15.38 2.52 -1.97
N MET A 127 14.13 2.63 -2.40
CA MET A 127 13.68 2.09 -3.69
C MET A 127 14.38 2.74 -4.87
N SER A 128 14.59 4.05 -4.82
CA SER A 128 15.27 4.78 -5.89
C SER A 128 16.68 4.27 -6.12
N LEU A 129 17.40 3.92 -5.06
CA LEU A 129 18.77 3.41 -5.14
C LEU A 129 18.88 2.04 -5.82
N ILE A 130 17.80 1.30 -5.90
CA ILE A 130 17.77 -0.05 -6.47
C ILE A 130 16.77 -0.17 -7.63
N ASN A 131 16.32 0.95 -8.16
CA ASN A 131 15.46 1.05 -9.34
C ASN A 131 14.12 0.29 -9.22
N ILE A 132 13.53 0.29 -8.03
CA ILE A 132 12.17 -0.23 -7.82
C ILE A 132 11.17 0.91 -8.07
N PRO A 133 10.13 0.69 -8.89
CA PRO A 133 9.22 1.77 -9.26
C PRO A 133 8.31 2.20 -8.11
N TYR A 134 8.12 3.51 -7.96
CA TYR A 134 7.23 4.08 -6.96
C TYR A 134 6.73 5.46 -7.41
N LYS A 135 5.66 5.91 -6.74
CA LYS A 135 5.21 7.31 -6.79
C LYS A 135 5.12 7.84 -5.37
N LEU A 136 5.94 8.83 -5.08
CA LEU A 136 5.88 9.55 -3.81
C LEU A 136 4.78 10.62 -3.92
N LEU A 137 3.76 10.50 -3.09
CA LEU A 137 2.57 11.37 -3.11
C LEU A 137 2.74 12.61 -2.24
#